data_327a02edc704180ead4689c5365b62af
#
_entry.id   327a02edc704180ead4689c5365b62af
#
_cell.length_a   1.000
_cell.length_b   1.000
_cell.length_c   1.000
_cell.angle_alpha   90.00
_cell.angle_beta   90.00
_cell.angle_gamma   90.00
#
_symmetry.space_group_name_H-M   'P 1'
#
loop_
_entity.id
_entity.type
_entity.pdbx_description
1 polymer ?
#
loop_
_entity_poly.entity_id
_entity_poly.type
_entity_poly.pdbx_seq_one_letter_code
_entity_poly.pdbx_strand_id
1 'polypeptide(L)'
;MITEKLQNLIAGHIASSLIDSAKVGLGGNSTFPTQTDLDVPLTSVSAVSAATNDANSNVVQIKVTVNCNQAGMTGQVLREVGVFDSTDLVIRQNFDGIGPFSSNDIFFFF
;
A
#
# COMPACT_ATOMS: atom_id res chain seq x y z
N MET A 1 16.11 0.89 26.99
CA MET A 1 15.81 -0.21 26.06
C MET A 1 14.31 -0.25 25.78
N ILE A 2 13.92 -0.41 24.53
CA ILE A 2 12.53 -0.62 24.14
C ILE A 2 12.17 -2.08 24.40
N THR A 3 11.08 -2.33 25.13
CA THR A 3 10.63 -3.68 25.45
C THR A 3 9.80 -4.28 24.31
N GLU A 4 9.65 -5.59 24.30
CA GLU A 4 8.74 -6.27 23.36
C GLU A 4 7.31 -5.78 23.51
N LYS A 5 6.87 -5.50 24.73
CA LYS A 5 5.52 -5.00 24.96
C LYS A 5 5.27 -3.66 24.25
N LEU A 6 6.23 -2.74 24.28
CA LEU A 6 6.13 -1.48 23.56
C LEU A 6 6.09 -1.70 22.05
N GLN A 7 6.95 -2.55 21.53
CA GLN A 7 6.96 -2.89 20.10
C GLN A 7 5.63 -3.49 19.66
N ASN A 8 5.05 -4.39 20.45
CA ASN A 8 3.76 -5.02 20.15
C ASN A 8 2.62 -3.99 20.17
N LEU A 9 2.65 -3.05 21.10
CA LEU A 9 1.64 -1.99 21.18
C LEU A 9 1.73 -1.05 19.97
N ILE A 10 2.94 -0.71 19.53
CA ILE A 10 3.15 0.11 18.34
C ILE A 10 2.62 -0.62 17.11
N ALA A 11 2.96 -1.90 16.96
CA ALA A 11 2.48 -2.71 15.82
C ALA A 11 0.96 -2.81 15.80
N GLY A 12 0.33 -3.01 16.96
CA GLY A 12 -1.12 -3.05 17.08
C GLY A 12 -1.78 -1.72 16.71
N HIS A 13 -1.18 -0.60 17.08
CA HIS A 13 -1.67 0.73 16.70
C HIS A 13 -1.57 0.96 15.18
N ILE A 14 -0.45 0.58 14.56
CA ILE A 14 -0.28 0.65 13.11
C ILE A 14 -1.37 -0.15 12.41
N ALA A 15 -1.59 -1.40 12.84
CA ALA A 15 -2.57 -2.28 12.22
C ALA A 15 -4.01 -1.78 12.36
N SER A 16 -4.36 -1.17 13.50
CA SER A 16 -5.76 -0.82 13.80
C SER A 16 -6.14 0.61 13.42
N SER A 17 -5.18 1.54 13.35
CA SER A 17 -5.52 2.96 13.29
C SER A 17 -4.77 3.78 12.26
N LEU A 18 -3.57 3.34 11.82
CA LEU A 18 -2.69 4.18 11.04
C LEU A 18 -2.82 3.99 9.53
N ILE A 19 -3.18 2.80 9.11
CA ILE A 19 -3.27 2.44 7.68
C ILE A 19 -4.75 2.36 7.29
N ASP A 20 -5.23 3.24 6.43
CA ASP A 20 -6.64 3.28 6.07
C ASP A 20 -6.93 3.31 4.57
N SER A 21 -5.95 3.57 3.72
CA SER A 21 -6.18 3.62 2.28
C SER A 21 -4.93 3.25 1.48
N ALA A 22 -5.13 2.99 0.19
CA ALA A 22 -4.05 2.67 -0.72
C ALA A 22 -4.33 3.25 -2.10
N LYS A 23 -3.25 3.49 -2.85
CA LYS A 23 -3.31 3.89 -4.26
C LYS A 23 -2.29 3.11 -5.07
N VAL A 24 -2.54 2.99 -6.35
CA VAL A 24 -1.58 2.45 -7.33
C VAL A 24 -1.28 3.50 -8.39
N GLY A 25 -0.18 3.34 -9.08
CA GLY A 25 0.23 4.32 -10.07
C GLY A 25 1.18 3.79 -11.12
N LEU A 26 1.59 4.68 -12.02
CA LEU A 26 2.41 4.38 -13.19
C LEU A 26 3.84 4.91 -13.07
N GLY A 27 4.16 5.64 -12.02
CA GLY A 27 5.48 6.26 -11.83
C GLY A 27 6.55 5.28 -11.38
N GLY A 28 7.71 5.30 -12.01
CA GLY A 28 8.81 4.37 -11.75
C GLY A 28 10.00 4.96 -10.99
N ASN A 29 9.94 6.20 -10.54
CA ASN A 29 11.03 6.82 -9.80
C ASN A 29 11.16 6.27 -8.38
N SER A 30 12.38 6.25 -7.87
CA SER A 30 12.65 5.79 -6.49
C SER A 30 11.95 6.67 -5.46
N THR A 31 11.49 6.06 -4.37
CA THR A 31 10.90 6.76 -3.24
C THR A 31 11.96 7.58 -2.51
N PHE A 32 11.59 8.77 -2.06
CA PHE A 32 12.46 9.63 -1.25
C PHE A 32 11.74 10.04 0.05
N PRO A 33 12.48 10.36 1.13
CA PRO A 33 11.90 10.50 2.47
C PRO A 33 10.81 11.57 2.63
N THR A 34 10.83 12.60 1.80
CA THR A 34 9.86 13.70 1.87
C THR A 34 8.72 13.57 0.86
N GLN A 35 8.60 12.44 0.19
CA GLN A 35 7.55 12.22 -0.80
C GLN A 35 6.17 12.18 -0.13
N THR A 36 5.20 12.86 -0.72
CA THR A 36 3.86 13.02 -0.15
C THR A 36 2.76 12.32 -0.94
N ASP A 37 3.05 11.85 -2.16
CA ASP A 37 2.10 11.13 -3.00
C ASP A 37 2.88 10.23 -3.97
N LEU A 38 2.17 9.42 -4.74
CA LEU A 38 2.74 8.65 -5.83
C LEU A 38 3.22 9.60 -6.94
N ASP A 39 4.17 9.13 -7.76
CA ASP A 39 4.67 9.93 -8.89
C ASP A 39 3.59 10.19 -9.92
N VAL A 40 2.87 9.14 -10.31
CA VAL A 40 1.78 9.20 -11.29
C VAL A 40 0.60 8.37 -10.77
N PRO A 41 -0.18 8.91 -9.82
CA PRO A 41 -1.27 8.14 -9.22
C PRO A 41 -2.42 7.91 -10.20
N LEU A 42 -2.97 6.69 -10.17
CA LEU A 42 -4.21 6.35 -10.88
C LEU A 42 -5.40 6.65 -9.96
N THR A 43 -5.85 7.88 -9.94
CA THR A 43 -6.91 8.33 -9.02
C THR A 43 -8.29 7.75 -9.34
N SER A 44 -8.49 7.27 -10.57
CA SER A 44 -9.74 6.60 -10.98
C SER A 44 -9.81 5.13 -10.55
N VAL A 45 -8.73 4.57 -10.02
CA VAL A 45 -8.65 3.17 -9.61
C VAL A 45 -8.70 3.09 -8.10
N SER A 46 -9.63 2.29 -7.58
CA SER A 46 -9.75 2.03 -6.16
C SER A 46 -8.86 0.87 -5.74
N ALA A 47 -8.15 1.04 -4.65
CA ALA A 47 -7.38 -0.01 -3.99
C ALA A 47 -7.76 -0.06 -2.52
N VAL A 48 -7.75 -1.26 -1.93
CA VAL A 48 -8.14 -1.48 -0.54
C VAL A 48 -6.93 -1.98 0.24
N SER A 49 -6.65 -1.34 1.36
CA SER A 49 -5.60 -1.77 2.27
C SER A 49 -6.21 -2.46 3.49
N ALA A 50 -5.54 -3.49 3.97
CA ALA A 50 -5.87 -4.16 5.23
C ALA A 50 -4.56 -4.45 5.96
N ALA A 51 -4.49 -4.07 7.23
CA ALA A 51 -3.33 -4.33 8.07
C ALA A 51 -3.72 -5.29 9.18
N THR A 52 -2.89 -6.28 9.42
CA THR A 52 -3.11 -7.29 10.46
C THR A 52 -1.89 -7.40 11.36
N ASN A 53 -2.15 -7.67 12.63
CA ASN A 53 -1.11 -7.88 13.63
C ASN A 53 -1.63 -8.90 14.63
N ASP A 54 -0.87 -9.98 14.83
CA ASP A 54 -1.21 -10.95 15.87
C ASP A 54 -0.93 -10.38 17.25
N ALA A 55 -1.78 -10.70 18.22
CA ALA A 55 -1.53 -10.33 19.60
C ALA A 55 -0.16 -10.83 20.05
N ASN A 56 0.58 -10.03 20.80
CA ASN A 56 1.93 -10.33 21.27
C ASN A 56 2.99 -10.42 20.16
N SER A 57 2.74 -9.77 19.01
CA SER A 57 3.70 -9.69 17.91
C SER A 57 4.03 -8.24 17.58
N ASN A 58 5.27 -8.00 17.17
CA ASN A 58 5.71 -6.71 16.64
C ASN A 58 5.69 -6.67 15.10
N VAL A 59 5.10 -7.67 14.46
CA VAL A 59 5.00 -7.77 13.01
C VAL A 59 3.64 -7.31 12.56
N VAL A 60 3.61 -6.39 11.58
CA VAL A 60 2.40 -5.94 10.91
C VAL A 60 2.48 -6.40 9.46
N GLN A 61 1.46 -7.09 8.99
CA GLN A 61 1.30 -7.41 7.59
C GLN A 61 0.26 -6.47 6.97
N ILE A 62 0.63 -5.82 5.88
CA ILE A 62 -0.27 -4.95 5.13
C ILE A 62 -0.54 -5.59 3.77
N LYS A 63 -1.81 -5.79 3.47
CA LYS A 63 -2.26 -6.32 2.19
C LYS A 63 -3.00 -5.23 1.42
N VAL A 64 -2.54 -4.94 0.22
CA VAL A 64 -3.23 -4.04 -0.71
C VAL A 64 -3.85 -4.85 -1.82
N THR A 65 -5.15 -4.71 -2.01
CA THR A 65 -5.91 -5.42 -3.04
C THR A 65 -6.40 -4.45 -4.10
N VAL A 66 -6.14 -4.77 -5.36
CA VAL A 66 -6.62 -3.98 -6.51
C VAL A 66 -7.46 -4.87 -7.40
N ASN A 67 -8.71 -4.46 -7.63
CA ASN A 67 -9.60 -5.16 -8.57
C ASN A 67 -9.30 -4.65 -9.98
N CYS A 68 -8.80 -5.54 -10.84
CA CYS A 68 -8.39 -5.18 -12.20
C CYS A 68 -9.55 -5.07 -13.20
N ASN A 69 -10.77 -5.39 -12.80
CA ASN A 69 -11.97 -5.16 -13.63
C ASN A 69 -12.42 -3.70 -13.65
N GLN A 70 -11.79 -2.85 -12.89
CA GLN A 70 -12.12 -1.41 -12.88
C GLN A 70 -11.79 -0.78 -14.23
N ALA A 71 -12.62 0.18 -14.65
CA ALA A 71 -12.47 0.84 -15.96
C ALA A 71 -11.09 1.51 -16.15
N GLY A 72 -10.51 2.05 -15.07
CA GLY A 72 -9.21 2.71 -15.12
C GLY A 72 -8.02 1.77 -15.19
N MET A 73 -8.23 0.45 -15.02
CA MET A 73 -7.14 -0.52 -14.96
C MET A 73 -6.83 -1.19 -16.31
N THR A 74 -7.79 -1.26 -17.20
CA THR A 74 -7.64 -1.98 -18.48
C THR A 74 -6.49 -1.39 -19.30
N GLY A 75 -5.52 -2.22 -19.66
CA GLY A 75 -4.37 -1.83 -20.46
C GLY A 75 -3.27 -1.08 -19.70
N GLN A 76 -3.42 -0.86 -18.41
CA GLN A 76 -2.41 -0.15 -17.60
C GLN A 76 -1.31 -1.09 -17.13
N VAL A 77 -0.10 -0.56 -17.02
CA VAL A 77 1.05 -1.22 -16.42
C VAL A 77 1.41 -0.50 -15.13
N LEU A 78 1.23 -1.16 -14.00
CA LEU A 78 1.50 -0.57 -12.69
C LEU A 78 3.00 -0.59 -12.39
N ARG A 79 3.51 0.49 -11.78
CA ARG A 79 4.91 0.64 -11.39
C ARG A 79 5.10 1.11 -9.95
N GLU A 80 4.03 1.43 -9.25
CA GLU A 80 4.09 1.90 -7.87
C GLU A 80 2.82 1.55 -7.11
N VAL A 81 2.97 1.39 -5.81
CA VAL A 81 1.88 1.21 -4.86
C VAL A 81 2.17 2.06 -3.62
N GLY A 82 1.15 2.69 -3.09
CA GLY A 82 1.27 3.51 -1.89
C GLY A 82 0.22 3.16 -0.86
N VAL A 83 0.60 3.26 0.41
CA VAL A 83 -0.29 3.07 1.55
C VAL A 83 -0.36 4.39 2.31
N PHE A 84 -1.55 4.78 2.70
CA PHE A 84 -1.83 6.10 3.25
C PHE A 84 -2.52 6.03 4.60
N ASP A 85 -2.22 7.00 5.46
CA ASP A 85 -3.02 7.37 6.61
C ASP A 85 -3.83 8.60 6.20
N SER A 86 -5.11 8.42 5.92
CA SER A 86 -5.96 9.47 5.35
C SER A 86 -5.38 9.99 4.02
N THR A 87 -4.83 11.20 4.00
CA THR A 87 -4.18 11.77 2.80
C THR A 87 -2.65 11.70 2.86
N ASP A 88 -2.08 11.23 3.96
CA ASP A 88 -0.65 11.20 4.17
C ASP A 88 -0.03 9.89 3.67
N LEU A 89 0.93 10.00 2.75
CA LEU A 89 1.68 8.85 2.27
C LEU A 89 2.59 8.32 3.38
N VAL A 90 2.42 7.07 3.77
CA VAL A 90 3.26 6.45 4.81
C VAL A 90 4.19 5.37 4.26
N ILE A 91 3.80 4.68 3.20
CA ILE A 91 4.64 3.69 2.53
C ILE A 91 4.47 3.85 1.03
N ARG A 92 5.57 3.86 0.30
CA ARG A 92 5.56 3.77 -1.16
C ARG A 92 6.58 2.74 -1.61
N GLN A 93 6.18 1.86 -2.50
CA GLN A 93 7.07 0.90 -3.15
C GLN A 93 6.94 1.06 -4.66
N ASN A 94 8.06 1.24 -5.35
CA ASN A 94 8.12 1.15 -6.80
C ASN A 94 8.65 -0.22 -7.22
N PHE A 95 8.31 -0.66 -8.41
CA PHE A 95 8.69 -1.96 -8.93
C PHE A 95 8.73 -1.91 -10.46
N ASP A 96 9.29 -2.96 -11.08
CA ASP A 96 9.21 -3.13 -12.52
C ASP A 96 7.76 -3.33 -12.93
N GLY A 97 7.40 -2.88 -14.13
CA GLY A 97 6.02 -2.87 -14.57
C GLY A 97 5.31 -4.21 -14.44
N ILE A 98 4.11 -4.19 -13.89
CA ILE A 98 3.20 -5.35 -13.79
C ILE A 98 1.97 -5.05 -14.64
N GLY A 99 1.65 -5.94 -15.56
CA GLY A 99 0.52 -5.80 -16.48
C GLY A 99 0.94 -5.95 -17.94
N PRO A 100 0.06 -5.57 -18.91
CA PRO A 100 -1.28 -5.02 -18.69
C PRO A 100 -2.28 -6.05 -18.16
N PHE A 101 -3.30 -5.56 -17.47
CA PHE A 101 -4.31 -6.41 -16.82
C PHE A 101 -5.61 -6.46 -17.63
N SER A 102 -6.31 -7.58 -17.54
CA SER A 102 -7.63 -7.73 -18.17
C SER A 102 -8.76 -7.92 -17.15
N SER A 103 -8.61 -8.84 -16.20
CA SER A 103 -9.70 -9.17 -15.28
C SER A 103 -9.29 -9.77 -13.93
N ASN A 104 -8.00 -9.91 -13.66
CA ASN A 104 -7.54 -10.54 -12.41
C ASN A 104 -7.30 -9.51 -11.33
N ASP A 105 -7.57 -9.88 -10.08
CA ASP A 105 -7.16 -9.10 -8.93
C ASP A 105 -5.66 -9.26 -8.69
N ILE A 106 -5.03 -8.22 -8.16
CA ILE A 106 -3.65 -8.27 -7.72
C ILE A 106 -3.55 -7.89 -6.24
N PHE A 107 -2.55 -8.46 -5.57
CA PHE A 107 -2.32 -8.25 -4.15
C PHE A 107 -0.87 -7.84 -3.94
N PHE A 108 -0.68 -6.85 -3.06
CA PHE A 108 0.63 -6.44 -2.58
C PHE A 108 0.72 -6.71 -1.08
N PHE A 109 1.86 -7.24 -0.63
CA PHE A 109 2.12 -7.51 0.78
C PHE A 109 3.34 -6.74 1.26
N PHE A 110 3.24 -6.14 2.42
CA PHE A 110 4.31 -5.39 3.06
C PHE A 110 4.62 -5.93 4.45
#